data_f92f1b31ecc5c4c362ec0fd7f0c4d382
#
_entry.id   f92f1b31ecc5c4c362ec0fd7f0c4d382
#
_cell.length_a   1.000
_cell.length_b   1.000
_cell.length_c   1.000
_cell.angle_alpha   90.00
_cell.angle_beta   90.00
_cell.angle_gamma   90.00
#
_symmetry.space_group_name_H-M   'P 1'
#
loop_
_entity.id
_entity.type
_entity.pdbx_description
1 polymer ?
#
loop_
_entity_poly.entity_id
_entity_poly.type
_entity_poly.pdbx_seq_one_letter_code
_entity_poly.pdbx_strand_id
1 'polypeptide(L)'
;ENTLLATRLVGSEKLGGIFEFKVSLVAQRGSTIDFPKLMGQQAYVSLQLPGGVTRYFRGYILGFALEDGDEVFDHYTMTLKPNLARLSLTKRSRIFQNKSVADVWQILLGQVSLSKMIQLLKPLPKRVIITQYRETDFDFFLRLCSDTGNIHYWQHTADNLILTMTDDTSLNAPDLGTIPYDQREGGTVNRTSIRSWRMEQSYCPTEGSVSGNNFQLFNQKLDASAQGPMEVDAGGLTLRRPANEGPWEQDENSASRYFDAIDSNGMENADANQDMYTWQGRKARIIAYSAAAGMVRATAVGDCCQLSPGHSFRLTDHPSQDGEWLVVSVQHTVEMEGRYWAGETSAMRVEARAECAPLSLPQYHWPMLPRPRVSGVQTGIVIGPEGEEVFVDRFGRVQVRFWWDRDNSTSSCWIRVAQAWAGNSWGAMFWPRVGHEVVVAFENGDPDRPIIVGSVYNSTNMPPYHLPEHKYIGGWKSLTQGGDPSKNYHLVLMSDEQGGEVVHIHAERSFIAHQESVQVSMRPNVDMSFQG
;
A
#
# COMPACT_ATOMS: atom_id res chain seq x y z
N GLU A 1 -26.74 -12.62 31.29
CA GLU A 1 -27.02 -11.37 32.02
C GLU A 1 -25.83 -11.10 32.91
N ASN A 2 -25.30 -9.94 33.00
CA ASN A 2 -24.25 -9.32 33.84
C ASN A 2 -23.26 -10.24 34.61
N THR A 3 -22.76 -11.27 33.96
CA THR A 3 -21.77 -12.17 34.58
C THR A 3 -20.39 -11.51 34.66
N LEU A 4 -20.07 -10.62 33.70
CA LEU A 4 -18.82 -9.87 33.64
C LEU A 4 -19.10 -8.39 33.88
N LEU A 5 -18.40 -7.79 34.83
CA LEU A 5 -18.50 -6.37 35.17
C LEU A 5 -17.19 -5.66 34.81
N ALA A 6 -17.26 -4.54 34.08
CA ALA A 6 -16.09 -3.76 33.73
C ALA A 6 -15.65 -2.87 34.92
N THR A 7 -14.36 -2.93 35.23
CA THR A 7 -13.76 -2.15 36.34
C THR A 7 -12.80 -1.07 35.85
N ARG A 8 -12.14 -1.32 34.72
CA ARG A 8 -11.16 -0.41 34.15
C ARG A 8 -11.14 -0.53 32.63
N LEU A 9 -10.97 0.60 31.95
CA LEU A 9 -10.71 0.65 30.52
C LEU A 9 -9.44 1.49 30.29
N VAL A 10 -8.48 0.93 29.59
CA VAL A 10 -7.32 1.66 29.07
C VAL A 10 -7.21 1.38 27.58
N GLY A 11 -7.02 2.41 26.79
CA GLY A 11 -6.87 2.19 25.37
C GLY A 11 -6.35 3.39 24.62
N SER A 12 -6.01 3.15 23.37
CA SER A 12 -5.51 4.17 22.46
C SER A 12 -6.20 4.07 21.11
N GLU A 13 -6.47 5.21 20.55
CA GLU A 13 -6.98 5.39 19.19
C GLU A 13 -6.06 6.37 18.43
N LYS A 14 -5.87 6.16 17.14
CA LYS A 14 -5.05 7.03 16.30
C LYS A 14 -5.63 7.14 14.90
N LEU A 15 -5.60 8.33 14.36
CA LEU A 15 -5.92 8.61 12.96
C LEU A 15 -4.99 7.79 12.05
N GLY A 16 -5.56 7.07 11.09
CA GLY A 16 -4.83 6.16 10.21
C GLY A 16 -4.33 4.88 10.87
N GLY A 17 -4.84 4.53 12.05
CA GLY A 17 -4.40 3.37 12.85
C GLY A 17 -5.51 2.43 13.27
N ILE A 18 -5.09 1.36 13.94
CA ILE A 18 -5.96 0.45 14.66
C ILE A 18 -6.05 0.93 16.11
N PHE A 19 -7.26 1.00 16.65
CA PHE A 19 -7.44 1.20 18.08
C PHE A 19 -7.27 -0.12 18.85
N GLU A 20 -6.91 0.01 20.12
CA GLU A 20 -6.89 -1.09 21.08
C GLU A 20 -7.43 -0.60 22.41
N PHE A 21 -8.47 -1.28 22.92
CA PHE A 21 -8.99 -1.06 24.25
C PHE A 21 -8.82 -2.33 25.08
N LYS A 22 -8.16 -2.21 26.22
CA LYS A 22 -8.06 -3.25 27.25
C LYS A 22 -9.07 -2.94 28.33
N VAL A 23 -9.98 -3.86 28.55
CA VAL A 23 -11.04 -3.75 29.54
C VAL A 23 -10.79 -4.79 30.63
N SER A 24 -10.52 -4.34 31.85
CA SER A 24 -10.46 -5.22 33.00
C SER A 24 -11.89 -5.54 33.46
N LEU A 25 -12.15 -6.80 33.67
CA LEU A 25 -13.45 -7.34 34.02
C LEU A 25 -13.34 -8.20 35.25
N VAL A 26 -14.41 -8.28 36.02
CA VAL A 26 -14.55 -9.20 37.15
C VAL A 26 -15.82 -10.05 37.01
N ALA A 27 -15.75 -11.31 37.42
CA ALA A 27 -16.87 -12.19 37.58
C ALA A 27 -16.84 -12.82 38.98
N GLN A 28 -18.02 -13.17 39.52
CA GLN A 28 -18.09 -13.90 40.79
C GLN A 28 -17.25 -15.20 40.66
N ARG A 29 -16.49 -15.50 41.68
CA ARG A 29 -15.62 -16.67 41.71
C ARG A 29 -16.38 -17.96 41.40
N GLY A 30 -15.80 -18.76 40.48
CA GLY A 30 -16.43 -19.99 40.00
C GLY A 30 -17.43 -19.81 38.88
N SER A 31 -17.64 -18.61 38.37
CA SER A 31 -18.43 -18.37 37.16
C SER A 31 -17.77 -19.02 35.94
N THR A 32 -18.58 -19.70 35.14
CA THR A 32 -18.05 -20.31 33.89
C THR A 32 -18.12 -19.33 32.73
N ILE A 33 -16.98 -18.92 32.21
CA ILE A 33 -16.87 -18.04 31.05
C ILE A 33 -16.38 -18.86 29.84
N ASP A 34 -17.19 -18.94 28.79
CA ASP A 34 -16.89 -19.68 27.55
C ASP A 34 -16.10 -18.80 26.57
N PHE A 35 -14.76 -18.86 26.64
CA PHE A 35 -13.85 -18.06 25.81
C PHE A 35 -14.11 -18.25 24.30
N PRO A 36 -14.24 -19.48 23.75
CA PRO A 36 -14.54 -19.68 22.34
C PRO A 36 -15.77 -18.93 21.84
N LYS A 37 -16.82 -18.81 22.66
CA LYS A 37 -18.02 -18.08 22.29
C LYS A 37 -17.85 -16.58 22.31
N LEU A 38 -16.92 -16.04 23.11
CA LEU A 38 -16.62 -14.61 23.18
C LEU A 38 -15.72 -14.16 22.03
N MET A 39 -14.76 -14.98 21.64
CA MET A 39 -13.77 -14.61 20.63
C MET A 39 -14.41 -14.26 19.29
N GLY A 40 -14.05 -13.11 18.75
CA GLY A 40 -14.55 -12.59 17.47
C GLY A 40 -15.94 -11.94 17.55
N GLN A 41 -16.60 -11.96 18.72
CA GLN A 41 -17.87 -11.24 18.91
C GLN A 41 -17.66 -9.75 19.04
N GLN A 42 -18.65 -8.97 18.64
CA GLN A 42 -18.66 -7.54 18.84
C GLN A 42 -19.08 -7.23 20.29
N ALA A 43 -18.33 -6.34 20.95
CA ALA A 43 -18.64 -5.85 22.27
C ALA A 43 -18.41 -4.33 22.37
N TYR A 44 -18.97 -3.69 23.37
CA TYR A 44 -18.72 -2.28 23.65
C TYR A 44 -18.77 -1.99 25.15
N VAL A 45 -18.07 -0.92 25.53
CA VAL A 45 -18.20 -0.26 26.83
C VAL A 45 -18.85 1.09 26.57
N SER A 46 -19.91 1.41 27.31
CA SER A 46 -20.55 2.72 27.27
C SER A 46 -20.19 3.52 28.54
N LEU A 47 -19.74 4.76 28.32
CA LEU A 47 -19.35 5.69 29.36
C LEU A 47 -20.30 6.89 29.35
N GLN A 48 -21.02 7.10 30.44
CA GLN A 48 -21.85 8.31 30.62
C GLN A 48 -20.96 9.45 31.10
N LEU A 49 -20.85 10.48 30.30
CA LEU A 49 -20.10 11.68 30.62
C LEU A 49 -21.01 12.80 31.15
N PRO A 50 -20.48 13.78 31.90
CA PRO A 50 -21.21 14.98 32.25
C PRO A 50 -21.82 15.66 31.01
N GLY A 51 -22.99 16.30 31.19
CA GLY A 51 -23.74 16.94 30.09
C GLY A 51 -24.59 15.97 29.25
N GLY A 52 -24.74 14.71 29.68
CA GLY A 52 -25.61 13.71 29.04
C GLY A 52 -25.01 13.08 27.79
N VAL A 53 -23.73 13.27 27.55
CA VAL A 53 -22.99 12.66 26.42
C VAL A 53 -22.66 11.21 26.77
N THR A 54 -22.95 10.28 25.85
CA THR A 54 -22.53 8.88 25.98
C THR A 54 -21.40 8.59 25.01
N ARG A 55 -20.25 8.15 25.51
CA ARG A 55 -19.15 7.64 24.72
C ARG A 55 -19.22 6.12 24.62
N TYR A 56 -19.10 5.60 23.42
CA TYR A 56 -19.04 4.15 23.15
C TYR A 56 -17.60 3.78 22.77
N PHE A 57 -17.07 2.73 23.41
CA PHE A 57 -15.80 2.08 23.02
C PHE A 57 -16.16 0.73 22.45
N ARG A 58 -16.41 0.69 21.16
CA ARG A 58 -16.91 -0.50 20.46
C ARG A 58 -15.78 -1.18 19.70
N GLY A 59 -15.76 -2.52 19.71
CA GLY A 59 -14.78 -3.31 18.99
C GLY A 59 -15.19 -4.78 18.91
N TYR A 60 -14.28 -5.59 18.40
CA TYR A 60 -14.38 -7.04 18.39
C TYR A 60 -13.43 -7.61 19.44
N ILE A 61 -13.85 -8.63 20.15
CA ILE A 61 -13.02 -9.31 21.14
C ILE A 61 -11.97 -10.14 20.39
N LEU A 62 -10.75 -9.62 20.31
CA LEU A 62 -9.64 -10.29 19.66
C LEU A 62 -8.59 -10.83 20.66
N GLY A 63 -8.84 -10.64 21.94
CA GLY A 63 -8.09 -11.23 23.04
C GLY A 63 -8.95 -11.32 24.27
N PHE A 64 -8.84 -12.41 25.01
CA PHE A 64 -9.50 -12.61 26.28
C PHE A 64 -8.61 -13.47 27.18
N ALA A 65 -8.32 -12.99 28.37
CA ALA A 65 -7.44 -13.65 29.33
C ALA A 65 -8.13 -13.77 30.69
N LEU A 66 -7.87 -14.86 31.39
CA LEU A 66 -8.10 -15.03 32.82
C LEU A 66 -6.82 -14.60 33.54
N GLU A 67 -6.93 -13.69 34.46
CA GLU A 67 -5.85 -13.19 35.31
C GLU A 67 -5.93 -13.84 36.70
N ASP A 68 -5.02 -13.49 37.58
CA ASP A 68 -5.08 -13.93 38.98
C ASP A 68 -6.31 -13.35 39.66
N GLY A 69 -7.14 -14.22 40.26
CA GLY A 69 -8.32 -13.84 41.02
C GLY A 69 -8.02 -13.52 42.48
N ASP A 70 -9.00 -12.91 43.16
CA ASP A 70 -9.01 -12.73 44.61
C ASP A 70 -9.96 -13.75 45.29
N GLU A 71 -10.25 -13.56 46.56
CA GLU A 71 -11.12 -14.47 47.31
C GLU A 71 -12.58 -14.44 46.83
N VAL A 72 -13.02 -13.38 46.17
CA VAL A 72 -14.41 -13.11 45.80
C VAL A 72 -14.62 -13.16 44.30
N PHE A 73 -13.63 -12.70 43.50
CA PHE A 73 -13.75 -12.51 42.07
C PHE A 73 -12.65 -13.20 41.29
N ASP A 74 -13.01 -13.74 40.13
CA ASP A 74 -12.09 -14.07 39.06
C ASP A 74 -11.91 -12.83 38.18
N HIS A 75 -10.68 -12.50 37.84
CA HIS A 75 -10.31 -11.32 37.05
C HIS A 75 -10.05 -11.71 35.60
N TYR A 76 -10.52 -10.89 34.68
CA TYR A 76 -10.33 -11.10 33.25
C TYR A 76 -9.86 -9.82 32.57
N THR A 77 -9.13 -9.98 31.49
CA THR A 77 -8.79 -8.89 30.57
C THR A 77 -9.37 -9.17 29.20
N MET A 78 -10.21 -8.27 28.70
CA MET A 78 -10.76 -8.30 27.35
C MET A 78 -10.07 -7.26 26.48
N THR A 79 -9.57 -7.67 25.31
CA THR A 79 -8.96 -6.77 24.32
C THR A 79 -9.92 -6.55 23.15
N LEU A 80 -10.37 -5.31 22.99
CA LEU A 80 -11.22 -4.87 21.89
C LEU A 80 -10.37 -4.20 20.81
N LYS A 81 -10.51 -4.66 19.56
CA LYS A 81 -9.90 -4.06 18.37
C LYS A 81 -10.92 -4.00 17.23
N PRO A 82 -10.70 -3.19 16.19
CA PRO A 82 -11.54 -3.25 15.01
C PRO A 82 -11.30 -4.56 14.25
N ASN A 83 -12.33 -5.05 13.55
CA ASN A 83 -12.22 -6.28 12.77
C ASN A 83 -11.17 -6.16 11.63
N LEU A 84 -10.83 -4.94 11.22
CA LEU A 84 -9.73 -4.63 10.29
C LEU A 84 -8.38 -5.20 10.78
N ALA A 85 -8.17 -5.33 12.09
CA ALA A 85 -6.95 -5.93 12.66
C ALA A 85 -6.73 -7.37 12.19
N ARG A 86 -7.78 -8.11 11.80
CA ARG A 86 -7.65 -9.47 11.29
C ARG A 86 -6.95 -9.55 9.94
N LEU A 87 -6.91 -8.45 9.17
CA LEU A 87 -6.14 -8.40 7.93
C LEU A 87 -4.63 -8.52 8.15
N SER A 88 -4.13 -8.25 9.37
CA SER A 88 -2.71 -8.46 9.73
C SER A 88 -2.35 -9.94 9.91
N LEU A 89 -3.33 -10.83 10.05
CA LEU A 89 -3.10 -12.27 10.22
C LEU A 89 -2.83 -13.00 8.89
N THR A 90 -3.07 -12.34 7.76
CA THR A 90 -2.89 -12.94 6.43
C THR A 90 -1.79 -12.19 5.69
N LYS A 91 -0.72 -12.91 5.34
CA LYS A 91 0.41 -12.40 4.53
C LYS A 91 0.44 -13.12 3.20
N ARG A 92 0.47 -12.35 2.09
CA ARG A 92 0.43 -12.94 0.75
C ARG A 92 1.12 -12.06 -0.30
N SER A 93 1.21 -12.63 -1.51
CA SER A 93 1.60 -11.91 -2.73
C SER A 93 0.54 -12.16 -3.78
N ARG A 94 0.09 -11.11 -4.48
CA ARG A 94 -0.91 -11.18 -5.55
C ARG A 94 -0.89 -9.89 -6.38
N ILE A 95 -1.46 -9.96 -7.57
CA ILE A 95 -1.49 -8.87 -8.55
C ILE A 95 -2.94 -8.46 -8.79
N PHE A 96 -3.18 -7.16 -8.84
CA PHE A 96 -4.44 -6.55 -9.24
C PHE A 96 -4.21 -5.76 -10.54
N GLN A 97 -4.93 -6.10 -11.60
CA GLN A 97 -4.83 -5.45 -12.90
C GLN A 97 -6.06 -4.61 -13.19
N ASN A 98 -5.85 -3.46 -13.84
CA ASN A 98 -6.92 -2.55 -14.29
C ASN A 98 -7.91 -2.20 -13.17
N LYS A 99 -7.40 -2.07 -11.93
CA LYS A 99 -8.16 -1.72 -10.73
C LYS A 99 -7.75 -0.34 -10.23
N SER A 100 -8.72 0.39 -9.72
CA SER A 100 -8.41 1.55 -8.86
C SER A 100 -8.00 1.07 -7.46
N VAL A 101 -7.31 1.93 -6.73
CA VAL A 101 -7.00 1.63 -5.32
C VAL A 101 -8.28 1.45 -4.49
N ALA A 102 -9.35 2.18 -4.83
CA ALA A 102 -10.65 2.03 -4.18
C ALA A 102 -11.26 0.63 -4.42
N ASP A 103 -11.13 0.07 -5.64
CA ASP A 103 -11.56 -1.31 -5.93
C ASP A 103 -10.78 -2.32 -5.08
N VAL A 104 -9.46 -2.11 -4.93
CA VAL A 104 -8.62 -2.97 -4.09
C VAL A 104 -9.03 -2.89 -2.62
N TRP A 105 -9.31 -1.68 -2.08
CA TRP A 105 -9.86 -1.54 -0.72
C TRP A 105 -11.18 -2.30 -0.56
N GLN A 106 -12.08 -2.25 -1.53
CA GLN A 106 -13.33 -3.01 -1.49
C GLN A 106 -13.09 -4.52 -1.35
N ILE A 107 -12.10 -5.05 -2.11
CA ILE A 107 -11.71 -6.47 -2.05
C ILE A 107 -11.11 -6.81 -0.69
N LEU A 108 -10.20 -5.97 -0.15
CA LEU A 108 -9.57 -6.19 1.15
C LEU A 108 -10.59 -6.11 2.29
N LEU A 109 -11.38 -5.04 2.32
CA LEU A 109 -12.37 -4.80 3.36
C LEU A 109 -13.56 -5.77 3.29
N GLY A 110 -13.81 -6.38 2.12
CA GLY A 110 -14.81 -7.43 1.94
C GLY A 110 -14.45 -8.76 2.64
N GLN A 111 -13.18 -8.95 3.03
CA GLN A 111 -12.72 -10.15 3.74
C GLN A 111 -13.08 -10.13 5.24
N VAL A 112 -13.44 -8.97 5.75
CA VAL A 112 -13.80 -8.76 7.15
C VAL A 112 -15.16 -8.05 7.25
N SER A 113 -15.98 -8.51 8.18
CA SER A 113 -17.29 -7.87 8.42
C SER A 113 -17.07 -6.54 9.14
N LEU A 114 -17.31 -5.43 8.45
CA LEU A 114 -17.26 -4.09 9.01
C LEU A 114 -18.16 -3.11 8.24
N SER A 115 -18.74 -2.16 8.95
CA SER A 115 -19.40 -1.01 8.33
C SER A 115 -18.34 0.00 7.89
N LYS A 116 -18.48 0.52 6.67
CA LYS A 116 -17.49 1.44 6.08
C LYS A 116 -18.16 2.59 5.35
N MET A 117 -17.51 3.74 5.39
CA MET A 117 -17.86 4.95 4.65
C MET A 117 -16.60 5.48 3.95
N ILE A 118 -16.65 5.60 2.64
CA ILE A 118 -15.52 6.09 1.83
C ILE A 118 -15.92 7.44 1.25
N GLN A 119 -15.28 8.48 1.73
CA GLN A 119 -15.52 9.89 1.38
C GLN A 119 -14.31 10.42 0.61
N LEU A 120 -14.36 10.38 -0.69
CA LEU A 120 -13.28 10.88 -1.55
C LEU A 120 -13.76 12.13 -2.31
N LEU A 121 -12.99 13.20 -2.25
CA LEU A 121 -13.25 14.42 -3.03
C LEU A 121 -13.06 14.18 -4.52
N LYS A 122 -12.12 13.29 -4.88
CA LYS A 122 -11.83 12.91 -6.26
C LYS A 122 -11.72 11.40 -6.40
N PRO A 123 -12.26 10.84 -7.50
CA PRO A 123 -12.09 9.42 -7.76
C PRO A 123 -10.62 9.06 -7.94
N LEU A 124 -10.27 7.83 -7.60
CA LEU A 124 -8.93 7.28 -7.83
C LEU A 124 -8.91 6.61 -9.19
N PRO A 125 -7.94 6.94 -10.07
CA PRO A 125 -7.85 6.34 -11.39
C PRO A 125 -7.51 4.86 -11.32
N LYS A 126 -7.88 4.10 -12.36
CA LYS A 126 -7.46 2.70 -12.54
C LYS A 126 -5.99 2.67 -12.87
N ARG A 127 -5.27 1.73 -12.29
CA ARG A 127 -3.86 1.46 -12.54
C ARG A 127 -3.71 0.17 -13.33
N VAL A 128 -2.73 0.12 -14.21
CA VAL A 128 -2.41 -1.07 -15.01
C VAL A 128 -2.09 -2.24 -14.08
N ILE A 129 -1.33 -1.98 -13.02
CA ILE A 129 -0.92 -2.97 -12.03
C ILE A 129 -0.88 -2.36 -10.63
N ILE A 130 -1.30 -3.13 -9.65
CA ILE A 130 -1.09 -2.89 -8.22
C ILE A 130 -0.68 -4.23 -7.61
N THR A 131 0.54 -4.31 -7.08
CA THR A 131 1.09 -5.54 -6.54
C THR A 131 1.12 -5.50 -5.02
N GLN A 132 0.54 -6.49 -4.38
CA GLN A 132 0.81 -6.85 -3.00
C GLN A 132 1.96 -7.84 -3.00
N TYR A 133 3.07 -7.55 -2.32
CA TYR A 133 4.24 -8.40 -2.33
C TYR A 133 4.78 -8.65 -0.92
N ARG A 134 4.62 -9.90 -0.43
CA ARG A 134 5.12 -10.37 0.89
C ARG A 134 4.77 -9.45 2.06
N GLU A 135 3.63 -8.84 2.02
CA GLU A 135 3.10 -7.96 3.07
C GLU A 135 1.75 -8.48 3.57
N THR A 136 1.34 -8.09 4.77
CA THR A 136 0.00 -8.42 5.26
C THR A 136 -1.07 -7.66 4.48
N ASP A 137 -2.31 -8.16 4.50
CA ASP A 137 -3.42 -7.45 3.86
C ASP A 137 -3.65 -6.09 4.52
N PHE A 138 -3.33 -5.95 5.82
CA PHE A 138 -3.40 -4.69 6.54
C PHE A 138 -2.28 -3.72 6.15
N ASP A 139 -1.02 -4.16 6.09
CA ASP A 139 0.10 -3.32 5.66
C ASP A 139 -0.12 -2.83 4.21
N PHE A 140 -0.62 -3.71 3.34
CA PHE A 140 -0.99 -3.37 1.99
C PHE A 140 -2.10 -2.32 1.93
N PHE A 141 -3.16 -2.48 2.73
CA PHE A 141 -4.23 -1.50 2.86
C PHE A 141 -3.68 -0.13 3.28
N LEU A 142 -2.87 -0.08 4.35
CA LEU A 142 -2.27 1.16 4.84
C LEU A 142 -1.34 1.82 3.82
N ARG A 143 -0.52 1.01 3.13
CA ARG A 143 0.40 1.50 2.10
C ARG A 143 -0.35 2.15 0.94
N LEU A 144 -1.46 1.56 0.51
CA LEU A 144 -2.31 2.14 -0.52
C LEU A 144 -2.97 3.45 -0.04
N CYS A 145 -3.39 3.52 1.23
CA CYS A 145 -3.88 4.77 1.82
C CYS A 145 -2.79 5.85 1.81
N SER A 146 -1.59 5.53 2.28
CA SER A 146 -0.45 6.44 2.29
C SER A 146 -0.07 6.91 0.87
N ASP A 147 -0.04 5.99 -0.10
CA ASP A 147 0.31 6.29 -1.49
C ASP A 147 -0.67 7.25 -2.17
N THR A 148 -1.94 7.14 -1.84
CA THR A 148 -3.02 7.94 -2.44
C THR A 148 -3.43 9.17 -1.64
N GLY A 149 -2.80 9.41 -0.48
CA GLY A 149 -3.11 10.51 0.40
C GLY A 149 -4.46 10.35 1.10
N ASN A 150 -4.84 9.13 1.38
CA ASN A 150 -6.05 8.82 2.13
C ASN A 150 -5.69 8.43 3.56
N ILE A 151 -6.58 8.74 4.48
CA ILE A 151 -6.45 8.38 5.88
C ILE A 151 -7.78 7.85 6.38
N HIS A 152 -7.75 7.05 7.43
CA HIS A 152 -8.97 6.48 8.00
C HIS A 152 -9.07 6.75 9.50
N TYR A 153 -10.30 6.71 9.99
CA TYR A 153 -10.62 6.82 11.41
C TYR A 153 -11.88 6.00 11.74
N TRP A 154 -12.18 5.89 13.03
CA TRP A 154 -13.27 5.08 13.52
C TRP A 154 -14.35 5.94 14.15
N GLN A 155 -15.60 5.66 13.79
CA GLN A 155 -16.76 6.25 14.45
C GLN A 155 -17.44 5.16 15.30
N HIS A 156 -17.48 5.40 16.61
CA HIS A 156 -18.10 4.52 17.58
C HIS A 156 -19.49 5.05 17.92
N THR A 157 -20.54 4.38 17.46
CA THR A 157 -21.92 4.74 17.75
C THR A 157 -22.59 3.71 18.68
N ALA A 158 -23.81 3.99 19.13
CA ALA A 158 -24.59 3.04 19.93
C ALA A 158 -24.76 1.69 19.22
N ASP A 159 -24.96 1.72 17.91
CA ASP A 159 -25.33 0.53 17.13
C ASP A 159 -24.15 -0.04 16.32
N ASN A 160 -23.21 0.82 15.87
CA ASN A 160 -22.20 0.44 14.90
C ASN A 160 -20.79 0.95 15.24
N LEU A 161 -19.82 0.23 14.69
CA LEU A 161 -18.43 0.67 14.52
C LEU A 161 -18.20 0.90 13.02
N ILE A 162 -17.93 2.14 12.62
CA ILE A 162 -17.82 2.53 11.21
C ILE A 162 -16.38 2.91 10.91
N LEU A 163 -15.77 2.27 9.91
CA LEU A 163 -14.53 2.70 9.30
C LEU A 163 -14.81 3.84 8.33
N THR A 164 -14.33 5.03 8.61
CA THR A 164 -14.43 6.16 7.68
C THR A 164 -13.09 6.42 7.03
N MET A 165 -13.08 6.56 5.70
CA MET A 165 -11.89 6.86 4.89
C MET A 165 -12.12 8.19 4.18
N THR A 166 -11.11 9.08 4.23
CA THR A 166 -11.16 10.40 3.60
C THR A 166 -9.83 10.76 2.97
N ASP A 167 -9.85 11.63 1.97
CA ASP A 167 -8.65 12.29 1.39
C ASP A 167 -8.52 13.75 1.86
N ASP A 168 -9.43 14.22 2.73
CA ASP A 168 -9.31 15.52 3.38
C ASP A 168 -9.96 15.49 4.78
N THR A 169 -9.15 15.57 5.81
CA THR A 169 -9.61 15.57 7.21
C THR A 169 -10.18 16.92 7.65
N SER A 170 -9.90 18.00 6.94
CA SER A 170 -10.40 19.34 7.29
C SER A 170 -11.86 19.53 6.90
N LEU A 171 -12.33 18.83 5.87
CA LEU A 171 -13.69 19.00 5.33
C LEU A 171 -14.68 17.98 5.88
N ASN A 172 -14.20 16.80 6.29
CA ASN A 172 -15.06 15.65 6.59
C ASN A 172 -15.00 15.20 8.06
N ALA A 173 -14.38 16.00 8.96
CA ALA A 173 -14.30 15.67 10.37
C ALA A 173 -15.67 15.88 11.06
N PRO A 174 -16.27 14.83 11.68
CA PRO A 174 -17.47 15.03 12.51
C PRO A 174 -17.16 15.93 13.70
N ASP A 175 -18.06 16.85 14.00
CA ASP A 175 -17.89 17.82 15.09
C ASP A 175 -18.33 17.24 16.44
N LEU A 176 -17.46 17.31 17.44
CA LEU A 176 -17.73 16.95 18.84
C LEU A 176 -18.29 18.13 19.66
N GLY A 177 -18.43 19.31 19.03
CA GLY A 177 -18.88 20.53 19.69
C GLY A 177 -17.78 21.25 20.45
N THR A 178 -18.19 22.04 21.45
CA THR A 178 -17.30 22.91 22.21
C THR A 178 -16.78 22.23 23.47
N ILE A 179 -15.45 22.31 23.68
CA ILE A 179 -14.79 21.79 24.88
C ILE A 179 -14.03 22.94 25.54
N PRO A 180 -14.36 23.30 26.78
CA PRO A 180 -13.70 24.40 27.50
C PRO A 180 -12.34 24.00 28.04
N TYR A 181 -11.45 24.96 28.12
CA TYR A 181 -10.23 24.88 28.92
C TYR A 181 -10.52 25.31 30.35
N ASP A 182 -10.27 24.46 31.33
CA ASP A 182 -10.46 24.75 32.73
C ASP A 182 -9.38 24.05 33.59
N GLN A 183 -8.46 24.81 34.15
CA GLN A 183 -7.35 24.30 34.97
C GLN A 183 -7.73 23.85 36.38
N ARG A 184 -8.95 24.15 36.82
CA ARG A 184 -9.37 23.84 38.19
C ARG A 184 -9.51 22.33 38.39
N GLU A 185 -8.89 21.80 39.43
CA GLU A 185 -9.14 20.42 39.88
C GLU A 185 -10.55 20.30 40.41
N GLY A 186 -11.28 19.31 39.93
CA GLY A 186 -12.65 19.07 40.36
C GLY A 186 -13.72 19.72 39.50
N GLY A 187 -13.39 20.24 38.33
CA GLY A 187 -14.20 20.81 37.26
C GLY A 187 -15.70 21.10 37.57
N THR A 188 -16.36 21.86 36.74
CA THR A 188 -17.84 22.03 36.87
C THR A 188 -18.50 20.65 36.73
N VAL A 189 -19.27 20.23 37.73
CA VAL A 189 -19.93 18.92 37.87
C VAL A 189 -20.73 18.49 36.64
N ASN A 190 -21.02 19.41 35.71
CA ASN A 190 -21.95 19.21 34.60
C ASN A 190 -21.29 19.24 33.19
N ARG A 191 -19.98 19.39 33.05
CA ARG A 191 -19.31 19.37 31.72
C ARG A 191 -17.89 18.83 31.80
N THR A 192 -17.44 18.17 30.73
CA THR A 192 -16.04 17.75 30.55
C THR A 192 -15.19 18.95 30.15
N SER A 193 -13.89 18.93 30.51
CA SER A 193 -12.96 20.02 30.22
C SER A 193 -11.56 19.54 29.91
N ILE A 194 -10.81 20.35 29.18
CA ILE A 194 -9.36 20.20 28.99
C ILE A 194 -8.68 20.97 30.12
N ARG A 195 -7.90 20.27 30.95
CA ARG A 195 -7.16 20.85 32.11
C ARG A 195 -5.76 21.32 31.78
N SER A 196 -5.14 20.67 30.79
CA SER A 196 -3.81 21.04 30.32
C SER A 196 -3.78 21.07 28.81
N TRP A 197 -3.19 22.12 28.27
CA TRP A 197 -3.02 22.34 26.84
C TRP A 197 -1.60 22.80 26.57
N ARG A 198 -0.88 22.08 25.71
CA ARG A 198 0.48 22.43 25.27
C ARG A 198 0.54 22.38 23.76
N MET A 199 0.89 23.47 23.14
CA MET A 199 1.12 23.56 21.71
C MET A 199 2.61 23.56 21.39
N GLU A 200 2.96 22.93 20.27
CA GLU A 200 4.33 22.83 19.76
C GLU A 200 4.33 23.07 18.26
N GLN A 201 5.27 23.88 17.79
CA GLN A 201 5.55 24.06 16.36
C GLN A 201 6.89 23.46 16.02
N SER A 202 6.96 22.69 14.92
CA SER A 202 8.16 22.01 14.45
C SER A 202 8.51 22.44 13.02
N TYR A 203 9.79 22.42 12.69
CA TYR A 203 10.25 22.58 11.33
C TYR A 203 9.85 21.37 10.49
N CYS A 204 9.48 21.59 9.23
CA CYS A 204 9.14 20.55 8.27
C CYS A 204 9.52 21.01 6.86
N PRO A 205 9.71 20.09 5.89
CA PRO A 205 9.94 20.43 4.49
C PRO A 205 8.84 21.33 3.95
N THR A 206 9.20 22.30 3.10
CA THR A 206 8.26 23.28 2.58
C THR A 206 7.65 22.88 1.25
N GLU A 207 8.31 22.01 0.52
CA GLU A 207 7.95 21.57 -0.81
C GLU A 207 8.01 20.05 -0.91
N GLY A 208 7.09 19.48 -1.66
CA GLY A 208 7.15 18.09 -2.12
C GLY A 208 7.41 18.07 -3.61
N SER A 209 8.38 17.29 -4.06
CA SER A 209 8.65 17.09 -5.48
C SER A 209 8.70 15.62 -5.84
N VAL A 210 8.33 15.30 -7.06
CA VAL A 210 8.42 13.98 -7.67
C VAL A 210 8.98 14.10 -9.07
N SER A 211 9.89 13.20 -9.42
CA SER A 211 10.34 13.02 -10.78
C SER A 211 9.81 11.70 -11.34
N GLY A 212 9.64 11.63 -12.65
CA GLY A 212 9.16 10.42 -13.29
C GLY A 212 9.40 10.39 -14.78
N ASN A 213 9.44 9.19 -15.33
CA ASN A 213 9.43 8.95 -16.75
C ASN A 213 8.45 7.84 -17.11
N ASN A 214 7.96 7.85 -18.34
CA ASN A 214 7.22 6.74 -18.93
C ASN A 214 7.90 6.35 -20.25
N PHE A 215 8.16 5.07 -20.46
CA PHE A 215 8.88 4.62 -21.67
C PHE A 215 8.09 4.88 -22.97
N GLN A 216 6.76 4.99 -22.88
CA GLN A 216 5.90 5.34 -24.01
C GLN A 216 5.93 6.84 -24.33
N LEU A 217 6.33 7.67 -23.34
CA LEU A 217 6.52 9.12 -23.44
C LEU A 217 7.97 9.49 -23.19
N PHE A 218 8.91 8.75 -23.79
CA PHE A 218 10.34 8.75 -23.45
C PHE A 218 10.99 10.15 -23.44
N ASN A 219 10.55 11.05 -24.30
CA ASN A 219 11.07 12.42 -24.42
C ASN A 219 10.37 13.41 -23.48
N GLN A 220 9.40 12.98 -22.67
CA GLN A 220 8.66 13.83 -21.77
C GLN A 220 9.05 13.57 -20.32
N LYS A 221 9.39 14.64 -19.60
CA LYS A 221 9.61 14.55 -18.16
C LYS A 221 8.26 14.65 -17.44
N LEU A 222 8.06 13.77 -16.49
CA LEU A 222 6.88 13.73 -15.65
C LEU A 222 7.23 14.25 -14.25
N ASP A 223 7.82 15.46 -14.21
CA ASP A 223 8.20 16.09 -12.95
C ASP A 223 7.04 16.95 -12.45
N ALA A 224 6.86 16.97 -11.14
CA ALA A 224 5.90 17.86 -10.49
C ALA A 224 6.40 18.29 -9.13
N SER A 225 6.08 19.52 -8.74
CA SER A 225 6.30 20.00 -7.37
C SER A 225 5.05 20.68 -6.82
N ALA A 226 4.95 20.74 -5.51
CA ALA A 226 3.87 21.40 -4.81
C ALA A 226 4.37 21.99 -3.49
N GLN A 227 3.91 23.20 -3.18
CA GLN A 227 4.16 23.83 -1.89
C GLN A 227 3.15 23.32 -0.85
N GLY A 228 3.64 23.01 0.33
CA GLY A 228 2.80 22.77 1.50
C GLY A 228 2.27 24.08 2.09
N PRO A 229 1.36 24.04 3.09
CA PRO A 229 0.81 25.23 3.72
C PRO A 229 1.92 26.05 4.38
N MET A 230 2.04 27.33 4.01
CA MET A 230 3.04 28.25 4.57
C MET A 230 2.56 28.91 5.85
N GLU A 231 1.27 29.04 6.01
CA GLU A 231 0.60 29.59 7.19
C GLU A 231 -0.46 28.61 7.67
N VAL A 232 -0.61 28.48 8.96
CA VAL A 232 -1.61 27.63 9.61
C VAL A 232 -2.26 28.43 10.71
N ASP A 233 -3.57 28.49 10.69
CA ASP A 233 -4.37 29.03 11.78
C ASP A 233 -4.48 27.99 12.89
N ALA A 234 -3.93 28.34 14.05
CA ALA A 234 -3.84 27.45 15.22
C ALA A 234 -4.51 28.13 16.42
N GLY A 235 -5.84 28.33 16.35
CA GLY A 235 -6.62 28.89 17.43
C GLY A 235 -6.17 30.29 17.84
N GLY A 236 -6.57 31.30 17.09
CA GLY A 236 -6.22 32.70 17.38
C GLY A 236 -4.76 33.09 17.13
N LEU A 237 -3.92 32.14 16.76
CA LEU A 237 -2.53 32.36 16.36
C LEU A 237 -2.32 31.88 14.94
N THR A 238 -1.84 32.77 14.06
CA THR A 238 -1.39 32.39 12.72
C THR A 238 0.09 32.03 12.78
N LEU A 239 0.39 30.75 12.61
CA LEU A 239 1.75 30.24 12.62
C LEU A 239 2.30 30.21 11.19
N ARG A 240 3.49 30.77 11.01
CA ARG A 240 4.17 30.82 9.70
C ARG A 240 5.39 29.93 9.70
N ARG A 241 5.61 29.23 8.60
CA ARG A 241 6.87 28.55 8.36
C ARG A 241 7.92 29.53 7.87
N PRO A 242 9.21 29.33 8.25
CA PRO A 242 10.30 29.99 7.55
C PRO A 242 10.25 29.64 6.06
N ALA A 243 10.50 30.61 5.20
CA ALA A 243 10.70 30.36 3.79
C ALA A 243 12.03 29.60 3.58
N ASN A 244 12.08 28.71 2.59
CA ASN A 244 13.30 28.04 2.12
C ASN A 244 13.87 26.88 2.97
N GLU A 245 13.07 26.19 3.74
CA GLU A 245 13.42 24.79 4.10
C GLU A 245 13.26 23.94 2.83
N GLY A 246 14.27 23.14 2.48
CA GLY A 246 14.39 22.45 1.20
C GLY A 246 13.22 21.53 0.82
N PRO A 247 13.17 21.09 -0.44
CA PRO A 247 12.15 20.17 -0.90
C PRO A 247 12.35 18.77 -0.28
N TRP A 248 11.25 18.08 -0.05
CA TRP A 248 11.28 16.63 0.14
C TRP A 248 11.10 15.97 -1.22
N GLU A 249 12.20 15.49 -1.78
CA GLU A 249 12.20 14.86 -3.09
C GLU A 249 11.91 13.36 -2.97
N GLN A 250 11.01 12.86 -3.80
CA GLN A 250 10.87 11.43 -4.07
C GLN A 250 11.25 11.17 -5.51
N ASP A 251 12.41 10.54 -5.70
CA ASP A 251 12.82 9.98 -6.99
C ASP A 251 12.02 8.70 -7.26
N GLU A 252 10.76 8.86 -7.59
CA GLU A 252 9.86 7.77 -7.90
C GLU A 252 9.19 8.02 -9.25
N ASN A 253 9.50 7.15 -10.22
CA ASN A 253 8.78 7.07 -11.48
C ASN A 253 7.33 6.59 -11.29
N SER A 254 6.55 7.29 -10.45
CA SER A 254 5.23 6.83 -10.01
C SER A 254 4.24 6.72 -11.17
N ALA A 255 4.26 7.68 -12.10
CA ALA A 255 3.34 7.67 -13.24
C ALA A 255 3.63 6.54 -14.24
N SER A 256 4.90 6.18 -14.44
CA SER A 256 5.28 5.12 -15.40
C SER A 256 4.78 3.73 -15.02
N ARG A 257 4.50 3.50 -13.73
CA ARG A 257 4.05 2.20 -13.23
C ARG A 257 2.53 2.03 -13.25
N TYR A 258 1.81 3.14 -13.28
CA TYR A 258 0.36 3.11 -13.06
C TYR A 258 -0.45 3.20 -14.35
N PHE A 259 0.10 3.80 -15.40
CA PHE A 259 -0.66 4.15 -16.60
C PHE A 259 0.09 3.76 -17.87
N ASP A 260 -0.64 3.18 -18.82
CA ASP A 260 -0.21 3.01 -20.21
C ASP A 260 -0.75 4.18 -21.05
N ALA A 261 0.14 5.04 -21.52
CA ALA A 261 -0.20 6.15 -22.41
C ALA A 261 -0.73 5.68 -23.78
N ILE A 262 -0.27 4.51 -24.18
CA ILE A 262 -0.67 3.84 -25.43
C ILE A 262 -1.06 2.41 -25.04
N ASP A 263 -2.24 1.98 -25.44
CA ASP A 263 -2.75 0.65 -25.17
C ASP A 263 -1.99 -0.45 -25.94
N SER A 264 -2.30 -1.71 -25.70
CA SER A 264 -1.68 -2.86 -26.38
C SER A 264 -1.95 -2.88 -27.88
N ASN A 265 -3.01 -2.24 -28.37
CA ASN A 265 -3.39 -2.14 -29.77
C ASN A 265 -2.74 -0.93 -30.48
N GLY A 266 -2.06 -0.08 -29.73
CA GLY A 266 -1.38 1.09 -30.25
C GLY A 266 -2.22 2.36 -30.33
N MET A 267 -3.38 2.36 -29.70
CA MET A 267 -4.24 3.53 -29.59
C MET A 267 -3.78 4.44 -28.44
N GLU A 268 -3.75 5.74 -28.68
CA GLU A 268 -3.52 6.70 -27.59
C GLU A 268 -4.64 6.62 -26.57
N ASN A 269 -4.23 6.53 -25.29
CA ASN A 269 -5.13 6.59 -24.17
C ASN A 269 -5.08 8.00 -23.57
N ALA A 270 -5.91 8.90 -24.09
CA ALA A 270 -5.94 10.30 -23.68
C ALA A 270 -6.25 10.47 -22.20
N ASP A 271 -7.13 9.64 -21.64
CA ASP A 271 -7.48 9.67 -20.21
C ASP A 271 -6.27 9.26 -19.35
N ALA A 272 -5.56 8.18 -19.72
CA ALA A 272 -4.35 7.75 -19.02
C ALA A 272 -3.22 8.77 -19.12
N ASN A 273 -3.08 9.47 -20.25
CA ASN A 273 -2.13 10.56 -20.40
C ASN A 273 -2.46 11.70 -19.43
N GLN A 274 -3.71 12.14 -19.36
CA GLN A 274 -4.16 13.17 -18.42
C GLN A 274 -4.00 12.71 -16.97
N ASP A 275 -4.31 11.46 -16.69
CA ASP A 275 -4.16 10.85 -15.36
C ASP A 275 -2.71 10.81 -14.90
N MET A 276 -1.72 10.59 -15.80
CA MET A 276 -0.30 10.63 -15.45
C MET A 276 0.12 11.99 -14.88
N TYR A 277 -0.20 13.09 -15.59
CA TYR A 277 0.15 14.44 -15.13
C TYR A 277 -0.62 14.82 -13.86
N THR A 278 -1.92 14.54 -13.84
CA THR A 278 -2.76 14.80 -12.66
C THR A 278 -2.25 14.04 -11.45
N TRP A 279 -1.84 12.78 -11.64
CA TRP A 279 -1.31 11.95 -10.57
C TRP A 279 0.03 12.46 -10.05
N GLN A 280 0.96 12.89 -10.91
CA GLN A 280 2.24 13.47 -10.48
C GLN A 280 2.02 14.72 -9.63
N GLY A 281 1.17 15.65 -10.06
CA GLY A 281 0.82 16.84 -9.29
C GLY A 281 0.15 16.49 -7.94
N ARG A 282 -0.77 15.51 -7.95
CA ARG A 282 -1.40 15.02 -6.71
C ARG A 282 -0.35 14.41 -5.77
N LYS A 283 0.58 13.62 -6.29
CA LYS A 283 1.64 12.97 -5.50
C LYS A 283 2.56 14.01 -4.85
N ALA A 284 3.02 14.99 -5.60
CA ALA A 284 3.83 16.10 -5.08
C ALA A 284 3.09 16.83 -3.93
N ARG A 285 1.79 17.11 -4.11
CA ARG A 285 0.96 17.70 -3.07
C ARG A 285 0.83 16.80 -1.83
N ILE A 286 0.58 15.49 -2.00
CA ILE A 286 0.50 14.55 -0.88
C ILE A 286 1.80 14.59 -0.07
N ILE A 287 2.97 14.59 -0.72
CA ILE A 287 4.27 14.66 -0.06
C ILE A 287 4.41 15.96 0.73
N ALA A 288 4.13 17.10 0.12
CA ALA A 288 4.24 18.41 0.75
C ALA A 288 3.33 18.55 1.99
N TYR A 289 2.08 18.11 1.88
CA TYR A 289 1.12 18.19 2.96
C TYR A 289 1.35 17.12 4.04
N SER A 290 1.80 15.92 3.66
CA SER A 290 2.20 14.90 4.64
C SER A 290 3.36 15.37 5.51
N ALA A 291 4.38 15.98 4.90
CA ALA A 291 5.50 16.57 5.63
C ALA A 291 5.05 17.70 6.56
N ALA A 292 4.09 18.51 6.11
CA ALA A 292 3.54 19.61 6.91
C ALA A 292 2.58 19.16 8.01
N ALA A 293 2.03 17.96 7.92
CA ALA A 293 1.01 17.48 8.87
C ALA A 293 1.47 17.53 10.33
N GLY A 294 2.77 17.41 10.58
CA GLY A 294 3.40 17.54 11.91
C GLY A 294 3.85 18.94 12.30
N MET A 295 3.62 19.95 11.46
CA MET A 295 4.11 21.32 11.70
C MET A 295 3.60 21.93 13.01
N VAL A 296 2.34 21.68 13.34
CA VAL A 296 1.71 22.15 14.58
C VAL A 296 1.03 20.99 15.26
N ARG A 297 1.32 20.80 16.52
CA ARG A 297 0.69 19.82 17.40
C ARG A 297 0.32 20.45 18.73
N ALA A 298 -0.82 20.02 19.26
CA ALA A 298 -1.22 20.35 20.62
C ALA A 298 -1.48 19.06 21.40
N THR A 299 -1.05 19.04 22.66
CA THR A 299 -1.37 17.97 23.60
C THR A 299 -2.43 18.47 24.58
N ALA A 300 -3.57 17.82 24.61
CA ALA A 300 -4.68 18.07 25.50
C ALA A 300 -4.74 16.98 26.57
N VAL A 301 -4.91 17.34 27.85
CA VAL A 301 -5.17 16.40 28.93
C VAL A 301 -6.38 16.88 29.71
N GLY A 302 -7.33 16.00 29.98
CA GLY A 302 -8.56 16.32 30.70
C GLY A 302 -9.43 15.10 30.95
N ASP A 303 -10.70 15.33 31.26
CA ASP A 303 -11.71 14.29 31.44
C ASP A 303 -12.58 14.07 30.17
N CYS A 304 -12.14 14.63 29.05
CA CYS A 304 -12.85 14.68 27.77
C CYS A 304 -12.78 13.35 27.00
N CYS A 305 -13.29 12.25 27.55
CA CYS A 305 -13.29 10.95 26.86
C CYS A 305 -14.15 10.89 25.59
N GLN A 306 -14.95 11.93 25.28
CA GLN A 306 -15.61 12.06 23.98
C GLN A 306 -14.64 12.32 22.82
N LEU A 307 -13.40 12.78 23.06
CA LEU A 307 -12.39 12.97 22.04
C LEU A 307 -12.15 11.67 21.29
N SER A 308 -12.17 11.74 19.96
CA SER A 308 -12.00 10.60 19.07
C SER A 308 -11.20 11.02 17.81
N PRO A 309 -10.20 10.26 17.38
CA PRO A 309 -9.41 10.63 16.22
C PRO A 309 -10.25 10.81 14.96
N GLY A 310 -9.89 11.79 14.13
CA GLY A 310 -10.64 12.15 12.93
C GLY A 310 -11.88 13.01 13.17
N HIS A 311 -12.14 13.38 14.43
CA HIS A 311 -13.21 14.29 14.79
C HIS A 311 -12.66 15.66 15.15
N SER A 312 -13.41 16.71 14.85
CA SER A 312 -13.10 18.09 15.24
C SER A 312 -13.79 18.49 16.54
N PHE A 313 -13.26 19.49 17.19
CA PHE A 313 -13.86 20.17 18.32
C PHE A 313 -13.41 21.62 18.37
N ARG A 314 -14.19 22.46 19.04
CA ARG A 314 -13.84 23.84 19.31
C ARG A 314 -13.32 24.00 20.72
N LEU A 315 -12.06 24.39 20.87
CA LEU A 315 -11.47 24.79 22.15
C LEU A 315 -11.97 26.20 22.51
N THR A 316 -12.40 26.41 23.75
CA THR A 316 -12.83 27.71 24.29
C THR A 316 -12.24 27.96 25.68
N ASP A 317 -12.35 29.20 26.13
CA ASP A 317 -11.88 29.65 27.45
C ASP A 317 -10.37 29.52 27.66
N HIS A 318 -9.59 29.29 26.59
CA HIS A 318 -8.12 29.30 26.67
C HIS A 318 -7.60 30.74 26.41
N PRO A 319 -6.62 31.23 27.17
CA PRO A 319 -6.17 32.64 27.07
C PRO A 319 -5.74 33.10 25.68
N SER A 320 -5.29 32.18 24.80
CA SER A 320 -4.68 32.56 23.51
C SER A 320 -4.85 31.55 22.37
N GLN A 321 -5.55 30.42 22.59
CA GLN A 321 -5.57 29.33 21.60
C GLN A 321 -6.98 28.76 21.37
N ASP A 322 -8.00 29.56 21.59
CA ASP A 322 -9.37 29.24 21.21
C ASP A 322 -9.48 29.01 19.71
N GLY A 323 -10.13 27.94 19.27
CA GLY A 323 -10.28 27.66 17.84
C GLY A 323 -10.65 26.22 17.53
N GLU A 324 -10.63 25.89 16.26
CA GLU A 324 -11.03 24.59 15.72
C GLU A 324 -9.83 23.63 15.66
N TRP A 325 -9.99 22.47 16.27
CA TRP A 325 -8.94 21.48 16.38
C TRP A 325 -9.44 20.09 15.92
N LEU A 326 -8.55 19.36 15.27
CA LEU A 326 -8.75 17.96 14.89
C LEU A 326 -8.04 17.04 15.89
N VAL A 327 -8.70 16.01 16.36
CA VAL A 327 -8.07 14.97 17.18
C VAL A 327 -7.28 14.01 16.28
N VAL A 328 -5.98 13.87 16.55
CA VAL A 328 -5.06 12.98 15.80
C VAL A 328 -4.89 11.64 16.51
N SER A 329 -4.69 11.66 17.81
CA SER A 329 -4.64 10.46 18.64
C SER A 329 -5.20 10.74 20.03
N VAL A 330 -5.64 9.69 20.70
CA VAL A 330 -6.09 9.81 22.08
C VAL A 330 -5.80 8.53 22.87
N GLN A 331 -5.37 8.72 24.12
CA GLN A 331 -5.28 7.66 25.11
C GLN A 331 -6.36 7.90 26.17
N HIS A 332 -7.13 6.86 26.46
CA HIS A 332 -8.19 6.89 27.46
C HIS A 332 -7.82 6.03 28.65
N THR A 333 -8.05 6.55 29.84
CA THR A 333 -8.03 5.78 31.09
C THR A 333 -9.31 6.06 31.86
N VAL A 334 -10.06 5.01 32.09
CA VAL A 334 -11.29 5.04 32.87
C VAL A 334 -11.17 3.99 33.96
N GLU A 335 -11.26 4.41 35.21
CA GLU A 335 -11.16 3.52 36.38
C GLU A 335 -12.35 3.77 37.30
N MET A 336 -12.94 2.70 37.79
CA MET A 336 -13.97 2.75 38.83
C MET A 336 -13.29 2.64 40.19
N GLU A 337 -13.46 3.68 41.01
CA GLU A 337 -12.99 3.69 42.40
C GLU A 337 -14.06 3.13 43.30
N GLY A 338 -13.80 2.07 44.02
CA GLY A 338 -14.72 1.49 45.00
C GLY A 338 -14.84 -0.03 44.90
N ARG A 339 -15.46 -0.62 45.93
CA ARG A 339 -15.73 -2.06 46.00
C ARG A 339 -17.13 -2.35 45.47
N TYR A 340 -17.26 -3.19 44.46
CA TYR A 340 -18.49 -3.55 43.74
C TYR A 340 -19.66 -4.06 44.63
N TRP A 341 -19.41 -4.35 45.89
CA TRP A 341 -20.34 -4.99 46.81
C TRP A 341 -20.90 -4.08 47.89
N ALA A 342 -20.44 -2.84 47.98
CA ALA A 342 -20.77 -1.96 49.10
C ALA A 342 -22.03 -1.10 48.88
N GLY A 343 -22.68 -1.14 47.71
CA GLY A 343 -23.84 -0.29 47.40
C GLY A 343 -23.54 1.21 47.40
N GLU A 344 -22.26 1.58 47.51
CA GLU A 344 -21.79 2.94 47.41
C GLU A 344 -21.67 3.37 45.95
N THR A 345 -22.04 4.60 45.65
CA THR A 345 -21.76 5.23 44.34
C THR A 345 -20.24 5.29 44.16
N SER A 346 -19.70 4.36 43.37
CA SER A 346 -18.27 4.34 43.03
C SER A 346 -17.89 5.63 42.30
N ALA A 347 -16.95 6.38 42.82
CA ALA A 347 -16.34 7.47 42.07
C ALA A 347 -15.65 6.90 40.82
N MET A 348 -15.81 7.56 39.70
CA MET A 348 -15.18 7.17 38.44
C MET A 348 -14.09 8.19 38.10
N ARG A 349 -12.86 7.73 37.98
CA ARG A 349 -11.75 8.52 37.47
C ARG A 349 -11.67 8.38 35.96
N VAL A 350 -11.73 9.51 35.28
CA VAL A 350 -11.69 9.59 33.83
C VAL A 350 -10.56 10.50 33.40
N GLU A 351 -9.70 10.02 32.50
CA GLU A 351 -8.63 10.80 31.91
C GLU A 351 -8.51 10.50 30.42
N ALA A 352 -8.46 11.54 29.61
CA ALA A 352 -8.11 11.49 28.20
C ALA A 352 -6.88 12.34 27.93
N ARG A 353 -5.89 11.77 27.25
CA ARG A 353 -4.71 12.47 26.74
C ARG A 353 -4.75 12.42 25.21
N ALA A 354 -5.01 13.55 24.58
CA ALA A 354 -5.13 13.64 23.14
C ALA A 354 -3.99 14.45 22.50
N GLU A 355 -3.58 14.02 21.33
CA GLU A 355 -2.78 14.82 20.41
C GLU A 355 -3.73 15.42 19.36
N CYS A 356 -3.65 16.73 19.18
CA CYS A 356 -4.51 17.50 18.30
C CYS A 356 -3.68 18.25 17.25
N ALA A 357 -4.30 18.56 16.12
CA ALA A 357 -3.77 19.43 15.08
C ALA A 357 -4.79 20.53 14.76
N PRO A 358 -4.39 21.70 14.25
CA PRO A 358 -5.32 22.68 13.72
C PRO A 358 -6.20 22.04 12.64
N LEU A 359 -7.52 22.28 12.66
CA LEU A 359 -8.45 21.70 11.69
C LEU A 359 -8.12 22.15 10.26
N SER A 360 -7.58 23.37 10.09
CA SER A 360 -7.13 23.91 8.81
C SER A 360 -5.94 23.16 8.18
N LEU A 361 -5.26 22.28 8.94
CA LEU A 361 -4.11 21.50 8.49
C LEU A 361 -4.52 20.04 8.21
N PRO A 362 -4.77 19.67 6.93
CA PRO A 362 -5.12 18.30 6.58
C PRO A 362 -4.07 17.30 7.03
N GLN A 363 -4.50 16.16 7.54
CA GLN A 363 -3.66 15.11 8.07
C GLN A 363 -3.49 13.99 7.07
N TYR A 364 -2.25 13.49 6.96
CA TYR A 364 -1.83 12.37 6.11
C TYR A 364 -0.90 11.45 6.86
N HIS A 365 -0.63 10.28 6.30
CA HIS A 365 0.43 9.41 6.82
C HIS A 365 1.81 10.05 6.64
N TRP A 366 2.54 10.24 7.75
CA TRP A 366 3.89 10.74 7.74
C TRP A 366 4.77 10.04 8.80
N PRO A 367 6.00 9.58 8.47
CA PRO A 367 6.52 9.48 7.10
C PRO A 367 5.65 8.56 6.23
N MET A 368 5.76 8.71 4.92
CA MET A 368 5.03 7.83 4.00
C MET A 368 5.49 6.38 4.19
N LEU A 369 4.54 5.45 4.17
CA LEU A 369 4.83 4.04 4.40
C LEU A 369 5.72 3.48 3.27
N PRO A 370 6.77 2.72 3.63
CA PRO A 370 7.69 2.17 2.65
C PRO A 370 6.99 1.15 1.75
N ARG A 371 7.42 1.12 0.50
CA ARG A 371 6.97 0.09 -0.45
C ARG A 371 7.75 -1.21 -0.24
N PRO A 372 7.13 -2.37 -0.47
CA PRO A 372 7.85 -3.62 -0.51
C PRO A 372 8.87 -3.59 -1.66
N ARG A 373 10.04 -4.18 -1.42
CA ARG A 373 11.09 -4.30 -2.42
C ARG A 373 11.36 -5.75 -2.75
N VAL A 374 11.44 -6.04 -4.04
CA VAL A 374 11.91 -7.32 -4.56
C VAL A 374 13.44 -7.26 -4.63
N SER A 375 14.09 -8.04 -3.79
CA SER A 375 15.55 -8.17 -3.83
C SER A 375 15.96 -9.23 -4.86
N GLY A 376 16.76 -8.84 -5.85
CA GLY A 376 17.23 -9.75 -6.90
C GLY A 376 16.21 -9.98 -8.02
N VAL A 377 16.39 -11.09 -8.73
CA VAL A 377 15.53 -11.50 -9.84
C VAL A 377 14.55 -12.60 -9.43
N GLN A 378 13.50 -12.76 -10.21
CA GLN A 378 12.54 -13.87 -10.06
C GLN A 378 12.30 -14.51 -11.42
N THR A 379 11.78 -15.73 -11.44
CA THR A 379 11.36 -16.37 -12.68
C THR A 379 9.85 -16.43 -12.77
N GLY A 380 9.35 -16.54 -13.99
CA GLY A 380 7.95 -16.71 -14.30
C GLY A 380 7.77 -17.31 -15.67
N ILE A 381 6.56 -17.73 -15.97
CA ILE A 381 6.19 -18.35 -17.24
C ILE A 381 5.46 -17.33 -18.12
N VAL A 382 5.92 -17.18 -19.36
CA VAL A 382 5.23 -16.38 -20.37
C VAL A 382 3.89 -17.01 -20.69
N ILE A 383 2.84 -16.18 -20.71
CA ILE A 383 1.46 -16.61 -20.97
C ILE A 383 0.85 -15.83 -22.13
N GLY A 384 -0.19 -16.38 -22.72
CA GLY A 384 -0.97 -15.79 -23.80
C GLY A 384 -2.30 -16.50 -23.98
N PRO A 385 -3.13 -16.07 -24.93
CA PRO A 385 -4.37 -16.76 -25.31
C PRO A 385 -4.09 -18.21 -25.77
N GLU A 386 -5.09 -19.06 -25.62
CA GLU A 386 -5.01 -20.45 -26.07
C GLU A 386 -4.75 -20.52 -27.59
N GLY A 387 -3.76 -21.31 -27.98
CA GLY A 387 -3.37 -21.49 -29.39
C GLY A 387 -2.35 -20.47 -29.90
N GLU A 388 -2.02 -19.43 -29.13
CA GLU A 388 -0.97 -18.47 -29.51
C GLU A 388 0.40 -18.94 -28.99
N GLU A 389 1.35 -19.07 -29.91
CA GLU A 389 2.75 -19.40 -29.53
C GLU A 389 3.57 -18.15 -29.17
N VAL A 390 3.28 -17.03 -29.82
CA VAL A 390 3.94 -15.75 -29.60
C VAL A 390 2.88 -14.69 -29.34
N PHE A 391 2.82 -14.17 -28.12
CA PHE A 391 1.84 -13.15 -27.73
C PHE A 391 2.57 -11.91 -27.24
N VAL A 392 2.69 -10.93 -28.12
CA VAL A 392 3.41 -9.67 -27.88
C VAL A 392 2.55 -8.48 -28.28
N ASP A 393 2.74 -7.37 -27.57
CA ASP A 393 2.14 -6.10 -27.99
C ASP A 393 3.06 -5.35 -28.98
N ARG A 394 2.63 -4.15 -29.40
CA ARG A 394 3.40 -3.32 -30.35
C ARG A 394 4.77 -2.87 -29.82
N PHE A 395 5.01 -2.90 -28.53
CA PHE A 395 6.30 -2.58 -27.90
C PHE A 395 7.15 -3.82 -27.64
N GLY A 396 6.72 -4.99 -28.09
CA GLY A 396 7.40 -6.25 -27.81
C GLY A 396 7.31 -6.66 -26.32
N ARG A 397 6.30 -6.21 -25.62
CA ARG A 397 6.04 -6.64 -24.24
C ARG A 397 5.33 -7.98 -24.26
N VAL A 398 5.51 -8.76 -23.21
CA VAL A 398 4.83 -10.05 -22.98
C VAL A 398 4.16 -10.06 -21.61
N GLN A 399 3.25 -10.99 -21.39
CA GLN A 399 2.64 -11.22 -20.08
C GLN A 399 3.26 -12.44 -19.42
N VAL A 400 3.42 -12.39 -18.08
CA VAL A 400 4.08 -13.42 -17.29
C VAL A 400 3.20 -13.82 -16.12
N ARG A 401 3.19 -15.11 -15.81
CA ARG A 401 2.66 -15.62 -14.55
C ARG A 401 3.82 -15.92 -13.60
N PHE A 402 3.83 -15.24 -12.45
CA PHE A 402 4.82 -15.48 -11.40
C PHE A 402 4.48 -16.70 -10.55
N TRP A 403 5.47 -17.43 -10.07
CA TRP A 403 5.28 -18.61 -9.23
C TRP A 403 4.60 -18.33 -7.88
N TRP A 404 4.75 -17.12 -7.37
CA TRP A 404 4.13 -16.70 -6.11
C TRP A 404 2.69 -16.20 -6.28
N ASP A 405 2.24 -15.91 -7.48
CA ASP A 405 0.86 -15.56 -7.74
C ASP A 405 0.02 -16.84 -7.79
N ARG A 406 -0.68 -17.10 -6.69
CA ARG A 406 -1.50 -18.30 -6.53
C ARG A 406 -2.90 -18.16 -7.12
N ASP A 407 -3.29 -16.97 -7.49
CA ASP A 407 -4.53 -16.72 -8.21
C ASP A 407 -4.30 -17.02 -9.69
N ASN A 408 -4.49 -18.28 -10.06
CA ASN A 408 -4.24 -18.78 -11.42
C ASN A 408 -5.04 -18.09 -12.53
N SER A 409 -5.96 -17.20 -12.16
CA SER A 409 -6.78 -16.42 -13.10
C SER A 409 -6.10 -15.12 -13.55
N THR A 410 -5.01 -14.71 -12.91
CA THR A 410 -4.36 -13.43 -13.20
C THR A 410 -3.01 -13.61 -13.90
N SER A 411 -2.84 -12.85 -14.99
CA SER A 411 -1.54 -12.62 -15.62
C SER A 411 -0.87 -11.38 -15.00
N SER A 412 0.40 -11.14 -15.33
CA SER A 412 1.02 -9.83 -15.07
C SER A 412 0.44 -8.76 -16.02
N CYS A 413 0.81 -7.51 -15.78
CA CYS A 413 0.74 -6.50 -16.84
C CYS A 413 1.66 -6.86 -18.02
N TRP A 414 1.58 -6.11 -19.10
CA TRP A 414 2.56 -6.17 -20.18
C TRP A 414 3.93 -5.77 -19.68
N ILE A 415 4.93 -6.67 -19.79
CA ILE A 415 6.30 -6.50 -19.31
C ILE A 415 7.25 -6.33 -20.47
N ARG A 416 8.10 -5.29 -20.43
CA ARG A 416 9.13 -5.06 -21.44
C ARG A 416 10.17 -6.19 -21.40
N VAL A 417 10.68 -6.57 -22.59
CA VAL A 417 11.73 -7.56 -22.75
C VAL A 417 13.02 -6.86 -23.14
N ALA A 418 14.06 -7.02 -22.33
CA ALA A 418 15.40 -6.52 -22.66
C ALA A 418 15.94 -7.26 -23.87
N GLN A 419 16.47 -6.52 -24.82
CA GLN A 419 17.13 -7.05 -26.01
C GLN A 419 18.63 -6.77 -25.93
N ALA A 420 19.44 -7.59 -26.59
CA ALA A 420 20.90 -7.38 -26.63
C ALA A 420 21.28 -6.05 -27.28
N TRP A 421 20.43 -5.55 -28.19
CA TRP A 421 20.63 -4.27 -28.88
C TRP A 421 19.25 -3.71 -29.28
N ALA A 422 18.99 -2.44 -28.98
CA ALA A 422 17.69 -1.80 -29.26
C ALA A 422 17.92 -0.34 -29.71
N GLY A 423 17.70 -0.06 -30.99
CA GLY A 423 17.76 1.27 -31.57
C GLY A 423 16.48 1.66 -32.30
N ASN A 424 16.49 2.83 -32.96
CA ASN A 424 15.34 3.30 -33.70
C ASN A 424 15.21 2.54 -35.02
N SER A 425 14.31 1.57 -35.06
CA SER A 425 14.05 0.67 -36.20
C SER A 425 15.25 -0.25 -36.57
N TRP A 426 16.14 -0.52 -35.61
CA TRP A 426 17.25 -1.47 -35.77
C TRP A 426 17.63 -2.09 -34.42
N GLY A 427 18.25 -3.29 -34.45
CA GLY A 427 18.68 -4.00 -33.24
C GLY A 427 18.37 -5.50 -33.27
N ALA A 428 18.47 -6.16 -32.13
CA ALA A 428 18.11 -7.56 -31.93
C ALA A 428 16.63 -7.68 -31.52
N MET A 429 15.97 -8.74 -32.02
CA MET A 429 14.54 -8.98 -31.76
C MET A 429 14.32 -10.46 -31.45
N PHE A 430 14.33 -10.83 -30.17
CA PHE A 430 14.06 -12.19 -29.70
C PHE A 430 12.98 -12.15 -28.62
N TRP A 431 11.75 -12.55 -29.00
CA TRP A 431 10.62 -12.56 -28.07
C TRP A 431 10.49 -13.92 -27.40
N PRO A 432 10.42 -13.99 -26.06
CA PRO A 432 10.08 -15.24 -25.39
C PRO A 432 8.65 -15.66 -25.77
N ARG A 433 8.48 -16.96 -26.04
CA ARG A 433 7.20 -17.53 -26.44
C ARG A 433 6.36 -17.96 -25.23
N VAL A 434 5.08 -18.17 -25.45
CA VAL A 434 4.18 -18.74 -24.45
C VAL A 434 4.73 -20.08 -23.96
N GLY A 435 4.78 -20.26 -22.66
CA GLY A 435 5.38 -21.43 -21.98
C GLY A 435 6.88 -21.33 -21.70
N HIS A 436 7.59 -20.29 -22.21
CA HIS A 436 8.99 -20.08 -21.86
C HIS A 436 9.13 -19.54 -20.44
N GLU A 437 10.16 -20.00 -19.73
CA GLU A 437 10.56 -19.45 -18.44
C GLU A 437 11.49 -18.25 -18.63
N VAL A 438 11.12 -17.13 -18.02
CA VAL A 438 11.85 -15.87 -18.12
C VAL A 438 12.36 -15.41 -16.77
N VAL A 439 13.48 -14.71 -16.78
CA VAL A 439 14.07 -14.04 -15.63
C VAL A 439 13.57 -12.61 -15.60
N VAL A 440 12.93 -12.23 -14.52
CA VAL A 440 12.33 -10.92 -14.32
C VAL A 440 13.10 -10.17 -13.22
N ALA A 441 13.62 -9.02 -13.55
CA ALA A 441 14.12 -8.02 -12.60
C ALA A 441 13.03 -6.97 -12.34
N PHE A 442 13.23 -6.17 -11.30
CA PHE A 442 12.30 -5.11 -10.92
C PHE A 442 13.06 -3.79 -10.78
N GLU A 443 12.66 -2.78 -11.52
CA GLU A 443 13.34 -1.48 -11.50
C GLU A 443 13.28 -0.88 -10.08
N ASN A 444 14.44 -0.58 -9.49
CA ASN A 444 14.60 -0.15 -8.10
C ASN A 444 13.97 -1.11 -7.06
N GLY A 445 13.75 -2.38 -7.43
CA GLY A 445 13.08 -3.36 -6.59
C GLY A 445 11.57 -3.16 -6.46
N ASP A 446 10.94 -2.27 -7.22
CA ASP A 446 9.50 -2.01 -7.16
C ASP A 446 8.71 -3.14 -7.84
N PRO A 447 7.86 -3.88 -7.09
CA PRO A 447 7.07 -4.99 -7.65
C PRO A 447 6.09 -4.58 -8.75
N ASP A 448 5.77 -3.28 -8.86
CA ASP A 448 4.92 -2.72 -9.92
C ASP A 448 5.72 -2.34 -11.19
N ARG A 449 7.06 -2.58 -11.22
CA ARG A 449 7.94 -2.23 -12.33
C ARG A 449 8.81 -3.41 -12.80
N PRO A 450 8.19 -4.52 -13.25
CA PRO A 450 8.92 -5.67 -13.76
C PRO A 450 9.56 -5.38 -15.12
N ILE A 451 10.72 -6.00 -15.37
CA ILE A 451 11.39 -6.04 -16.69
C ILE A 451 12.00 -7.42 -16.90
N ILE A 452 11.78 -8.04 -18.05
CA ILE A 452 12.38 -9.33 -18.41
C ILE A 452 13.82 -9.06 -18.89
N VAL A 453 14.79 -9.73 -18.24
CA VAL A 453 16.22 -9.56 -18.51
C VAL A 453 16.85 -10.78 -19.18
N GLY A 454 16.10 -11.87 -19.36
CA GLY A 454 16.58 -13.07 -20.04
C GLY A 454 15.58 -14.22 -19.95
N SER A 455 15.97 -15.36 -20.49
CA SER A 455 15.23 -16.63 -20.43
C SER A 455 16.15 -17.73 -19.90
N VAL A 456 15.56 -18.76 -19.29
CA VAL A 456 16.29 -19.92 -18.77
C VAL A 456 15.67 -21.21 -19.28
N TYR A 457 16.53 -22.19 -19.50
CA TYR A 457 16.08 -23.55 -19.81
C TYR A 457 15.57 -24.25 -18.54
N ASN A 458 14.67 -25.19 -18.73
CA ASN A 458 14.15 -26.02 -17.65
C ASN A 458 13.84 -27.45 -18.16
N SER A 459 13.28 -28.31 -17.34
CA SER A 459 12.99 -29.71 -17.69
C SER A 459 11.99 -29.87 -18.84
N THR A 460 11.16 -28.87 -19.13
CA THR A 460 10.20 -28.88 -20.25
C THR A 460 10.82 -28.24 -21.49
N ASN A 461 11.57 -27.17 -21.33
CA ASN A 461 12.25 -26.45 -22.40
C ASN A 461 13.77 -26.67 -22.25
N MET A 462 14.27 -27.79 -22.78
CA MET A 462 15.69 -28.18 -22.75
C MET A 462 16.52 -27.44 -23.80
N PRO A 463 17.84 -27.29 -23.59
CA PRO A 463 18.74 -26.78 -24.62
C PRO A 463 18.64 -27.57 -25.95
N PRO A 464 18.88 -26.90 -27.11
CA PRO A 464 18.71 -27.52 -28.44
C PRO A 464 19.68 -28.66 -28.73
N TYR A 465 20.72 -28.80 -27.94
CA TYR A 465 21.74 -29.88 -28.05
C TYR A 465 21.96 -30.56 -26.71
N HIS A 466 22.22 -31.88 -26.72
CA HIS A 466 22.46 -32.65 -25.50
C HIS A 466 23.72 -32.18 -24.78
N LEU A 467 23.55 -31.85 -23.50
CA LEU A 467 24.65 -31.50 -22.61
C LEU A 467 24.91 -32.66 -21.63
N PRO A 468 26.17 -32.92 -21.24
CA PRO A 468 27.38 -32.15 -21.53
C PRO A 468 28.09 -32.52 -22.82
N GLU A 469 27.58 -33.42 -23.66
CA GLU A 469 28.27 -33.92 -24.88
C GLU A 469 28.61 -32.79 -25.82
N HIS A 470 27.70 -31.88 -26.11
CA HIS A 470 27.86 -30.76 -27.06
C HIS A 470 28.17 -29.42 -26.36
N LYS A 471 28.99 -29.45 -25.30
CA LYS A 471 29.31 -28.23 -24.51
C LYS A 471 30.12 -27.17 -25.28
N TYR A 472 30.73 -27.49 -26.41
CA TYR A 472 31.47 -26.56 -27.26
C TYR A 472 30.60 -25.94 -28.36
N ILE A 473 29.31 -26.27 -28.43
CA ILE A 473 28.36 -25.69 -29.38
C ILE A 473 27.73 -24.45 -28.78
N GLY A 474 27.77 -23.34 -29.50
CA GLY A 474 27.08 -22.09 -29.22
C GLY A 474 26.32 -21.58 -30.44
N GLY A 475 25.30 -20.74 -30.24
CA GLY A 475 24.55 -20.17 -31.34
C GLY A 475 23.07 -19.94 -31.04
N TRP A 476 22.31 -19.70 -32.11
CA TRP A 476 20.85 -19.47 -32.07
C TRP A 476 20.15 -20.48 -32.95
N LYS A 477 19.13 -21.13 -32.40
CA LYS A 477 18.22 -22.00 -33.14
C LYS A 477 16.80 -21.49 -32.93
N SER A 478 16.10 -21.12 -34.03
CA SER A 478 14.72 -20.70 -34.01
C SER A 478 13.79 -21.91 -34.15
N LEU A 479 12.50 -21.64 -34.11
CA LEU A 479 11.44 -22.62 -34.40
C LEU A 479 10.38 -21.96 -35.27
N THR A 480 10.03 -22.58 -36.38
CA THR A 480 8.91 -22.17 -37.23
C THR A 480 7.58 -22.30 -36.47
N GLN A 481 6.64 -21.41 -36.68
CA GLN A 481 5.31 -21.47 -36.07
C GLN A 481 4.64 -22.81 -36.36
N GLY A 482 4.18 -23.53 -35.33
CA GLY A 482 3.59 -24.85 -35.44
C GLY A 482 4.54 -25.94 -35.92
N GLY A 483 5.84 -25.68 -36.01
CA GLY A 483 6.85 -26.58 -36.55
C GLY A 483 7.41 -27.59 -35.56
N ASP A 484 8.07 -28.62 -36.09
CA ASP A 484 8.84 -29.60 -35.33
C ASP A 484 10.26 -29.07 -35.06
N PRO A 485 10.71 -28.97 -33.79
CA PRO A 485 12.05 -28.47 -33.45
C PRO A 485 13.21 -29.23 -34.11
N SER A 486 12.99 -30.46 -34.57
CA SER A 486 14.00 -31.26 -35.24
C SER A 486 14.12 -30.99 -36.74
N LYS A 487 13.10 -30.34 -37.35
CA LYS A 487 13.00 -30.17 -38.79
C LYS A 487 12.80 -28.73 -39.24
N ASN A 488 12.00 -27.95 -38.48
CA ASN A 488 11.50 -26.65 -38.93
C ASN A 488 12.17 -25.52 -38.11
N TYR A 489 13.38 -25.13 -38.52
CA TYR A 489 14.19 -24.13 -37.80
C TYR A 489 15.14 -23.35 -38.71
N HIS A 490 15.55 -22.18 -38.23
CA HIS A 490 16.75 -21.51 -38.70
C HIS A 490 17.85 -21.64 -37.65
N LEU A 491 19.10 -21.69 -38.08
CA LEU A 491 20.25 -21.92 -37.23
C LEU A 491 21.44 -21.01 -37.60
N VAL A 492 22.06 -20.44 -36.58
CA VAL A 492 23.42 -19.92 -36.66
C VAL A 492 24.19 -20.58 -35.52
N LEU A 493 25.08 -21.49 -35.85
CA LEU A 493 25.83 -22.32 -34.90
C LEU A 493 27.31 -22.15 -35.07
N MET A 494 28.03 -22.15 -34.00
CA MET A 494 29.50 -22.26 -33.94
C MET A 494 29.83 -23.47 -33.06
N SER A 495 30.76 -24.32 -33.58
CA SER A 495 31.39 -25.39 -32.80
C SER A 495 32.85 -25.07 -32.65
N ASP A 496 33.34 -25.07 -31.41
CA ASP A 496 34.71 -24.86 -31.03
C ASP A 496 35.36 -26.20 -30.58
N GLU A 497 34.76 -27.33 -30.95
CA GLU A 497 35.31 -28.66 -30.65
C GLU A 497 36.58 -28.90 -31.49
N GLN A 498 37.69 -29.25 -30.83
CA GLN A 498 38.97 -29.44 -31.49
C GLN A 498 38.91 -30.52 -32.59
N GLY A 499 39.21 -30.12 -33.84
CA GLY A 499 39.16 -30.99 -35.02
C GLY A 499 37.75 -31.11 -35.63
N GLY A 500 36.76 -30.40 -35.08
CA GLY A 500 35.39 -30.32 -35.56
C GLY A 500 34.84 -28.89 -35.59
N GLU A 501 35.76 -27.89 -35.68
CA GLU A 501 35.43 -26.47 -35.68
C GLU A 501 34.62 -26.12 -36.94
N VAL A 502 33.46 -25.52 -36.73
CA VAL A 502 32.55 -25.14 -37.81
C VAL A 502 31.70 -23.93 -37.46
N VAL A 503 31.43 -23.09 -38.46
CA VAL A 503 30.31 -22.12 -38.43
C VAL A 503 29.25 -22.62 -39.42
N HIS A 504 28.08 -22.95 -38.91
CA HIS A 504 26.97 -23.50 -39.68
C HIS A 504 25.79 -22.53 -39.69
N ILE A 505 25.36 -22.13 -40.90
CA ILE A 505 24.16 -21.33 -41.09
C ILE A 505 23.15 -22.19 -41.87
N HIS A 506 21.97 -22.37 -41.30
CA HIS A 506 20.88 -23.12 -41.90
C HIS A 506 19.61 -22.25 -41.98
N ALA A 507 18.97 -22.23 -43.14
CA ALA A 507 17.69 -21.62 -43.40
C ALA A 507 16.69 -22.68 -43.83
N GLU A 508 15.57 -22.82 -43.16
CA GLU A 508 14.55 -23.83 -43.46
C GLU A 508 14.01 -23.74 -44.89
N ARG A 509 13.87 -22.51 -45.43
CA ARG A 509 13.25 -22.32 -46.75
C ARG A 509 14.13 -21.48 -47.67
N SER A 510 14.62 -20.30 -47.24
CA SER A 510 15.30 -19.36 -48.12
C SER A 510 16.43 -18.67 -47.35
N PHE A 511 17.61 -18.66 -47.95
CA PHE A 511 18.77 -17.86 -47.48
C PHE A 511 19.03 -16.75 -48.50
N ILE A 512 18.95 -15.49 -48.05
CA ILE A 512 19.16 -14.32 -48.89
C ILE A 512 20.26 -13.48 -48.28
N ALA A 513 21.32 -13.22 -49.05
CA ALA A 513 22.40 -12.32 -48.65
C ALA A 513 22.49 -11.17 -49.65
N HIS A 514 22.46 -9.93 -49.17
CA HIS A 514 22.69 -8.73 -49.97
C HIS A 514 23.99 -8.06 -49.55
N GLN A 515 24.78 -7.65 -50.53
CA GLN A 515 26.03 -6.96 -50.29
C GLN A 515 26.40 -6.03 -51.46
N GLU A 516 27.10 -4.93 -51.18
CA GLU A 516 27.60 -4.01 -52.20
C GLU A 516 28.90 -4.53 -52.89
N SER A 517 29.72 -5.29 -52.16
CA SER A 517 30.95 -5.90 -52.70
C SER A 517 31.22 -7.24 -52.03
N VAL A 518 31.78 -8.20 -52.79
CA VAL A 518 32.21 -9.51 -52.28
C VAL A 518 33.75 -9.55 -52.23
N GLN A 519 34.29 -9.83 -51.05
CA GLN A 519 35.69 -10.24 -50.93
C GLN A 519 35.71 -11.63 -50.27
N VAL A 520 36.02 -12.67 -51.05
CA VAL A 520 36.20 -14.03 -50.56
C VAL A 520 37.71 -14.33 -50.57
N SER A 521 38.29 -14.53 -49.38
CA SER A 521 39.67 -14.97 -49.24
C SER A 521 39.65 -16.42 -48.79
N MET A 522 40.17 -17.32 -49.67
CA MET A 522 40.26 -18.74 -49.37
C MET A 522 41.74 -19.13 -49.14
N ARG A 523 41.98 -19.95 -48.14
CA ARG A 523 43.26 -20.66 -47.97
C ARG A 523 43.16 -21.99 -48.70
N PRO A 524 44.29 -22.58 -49.16
CA PRO A 524 44.28 -23.91 -49.75
C PRO A 524 43.58 -24.92 -48.83
N ASN A 525 42.72 -25.78 -49.41
CA ASN A 525 41.90 -26.81 -48.77
C ASN A 525 40.50 -26.37 -48.29
N VAL A 526 39.92 -25.36 -48.92
CA VAL A 526 38.48 -25.05 -48.69
C VAL A 526 37.65 -25.61 -49.84
N ASP A 527 36.82 -26.61 -49.56
CA ASP A 527 35.81 -27.09 -50.49
C ASP A 527 34.52 -26.29 -50.29
N MET A 528 34.04 -25.62 -51.33
CA MET A 528 32.70 -25.03 -51.35
C MET A 528 31.79 -25.90 -52.22
N SER A 529 30.85 -26.57 -51.61
CA SER A 529 29.74 -27.25 -52.30
C SER A 529 28.45 -26.44 -52.15
N PHE A 530 27.90 -26.04 -53.28
CA PHE A 530 26.52 -25.51 -53.34
C PHE A 530 25.60 -26.67 -53.78
N GLN A 531 24.74 -27.13 -52.92
CA GLN A 531 23.62 -28.02 -53.30
C GLN A 531 22.38 -27.14 -53.54
N GLY A 532 21.89 -27.16 -54.77
CA GLY A 532 20.69 -26.46 -55.21
C GLY A 532 19.41 -27.17 -54.75
#